data_ab35dde0f8638037201fdf90f8f43624
#
_entry.id   ab35dde0f8638037201fdf90f8f43624
#
_cell.length_a   1.000
_cell.length_b   1.000
_cell.length_c   1.000
_cell.angle_alpha   90.00
_cell.angle_beta   90.00
_cell.angle_gamma   90.00
#
_symmetry.space_group_name_H-M   'P 1'
#
loop_
_entity.id
_entity.type
_entity.pdbx_description
1 polymer ?
#
loop_
_entity_poly.entity_id
_entity_poly.type
_entity_poly.pdbx_seq_one_letter_code
_entity_poly.pdbx_strand_id
1 'polypeptide(L)'
;RIKKKYNKKIITAFSIQNLDDVKKHTLYNDVTDIYLFDSKGYEKSMSFNHSLIKDIKLNKEIMLAGNIQIDDKLENYKEIADIIDISGGVETSGLKDISKIEIFLRKIKQINNET
;
A
#
# COMPACT_ATOMS: atom_id res chain seq x y z
N ARG A 1 18.26 -13.33 -5.10
CA ARG A 1 18.46 -14.71 -5.54
C ARG A 1 17.22 -15.31 -6.21
N ILE A 2 16.05 -15.22 -5.57
CA ILE A 2 14.80 -15.74 -6.13
C ILE A 2 14.46 -15.05 -7.44
N LYS A 3 14.64 -13.74 -7.50
CA LYS A 3 14.35 -12.96 -8.70
C LYS A 3 15.18 -13.42 -9.90
N LYS A 4 16.49 -13.59 -9.71
CA LYS A 4 17.39 -14.02 -10.79
C LYS A 4 17.15 -15.47 -11.18
N LYS A 5 16.97 -16.34 -10.18
CA LYS A 5 16.84 -17.78 -10.41
C LYS A 5 15.52 -18.16 -11.08
N TYR A 6 14.43 -17.50 -10.69
CA TYR A 6 13.10 -17.88 -11.15
C TYR A 6 12.43 -16.85 -12.05
N ASN A 7 13.09 -15.72 -12.29
CA ASN A 7 12.55 -14.62 -13.12
C ASN A 7 11.16 -14.19 -12.66
N LYS A 8 10.98 -14.03 -11.35
CA LYS A 8 9.71 -13.62 -10.75
C LYS A 8 9.79 -12.19 -10.21
N LYS A 9 8.64 -11.52 -10.19
CA LYS A 9 8.52 -10.25 -9.51
C LYS A 9 8.54 -10.46 -7.99
N ILE A 10 9.20 -9.57 -7.28
CA ILE A 10 9.36 -9.66 -5.84
C ILE A 10 8.63 -8.51 -5.17
N ILE A 11 7.78 -8.84 -4.21
CA ILE A 11 7.16 -7.86 -3.30
C ILE A 11 7.91 -7.93 -1.98
N THR A 12 8.53 -6.84 -1.58
CA THR A 12 9.20 -6.75 -0.28
C THR A 12 8.30 -6.01 0.68
N ALA A 13 7.91 -6.66 1.77
CA ALA A 13 6.96 -6.13 2.74
C ALA A 13 7.67 -5.60 3.98
N PHE A 14 7.26 -4.42 4.43
CA PHE A 14 7.74 -3.80 5.65
C PHE A 14 6.57 -3.50 6.57
N SER A 15 6.67 -3.88 7.84
CA SER A 15 5.74 -3.45 8.86
C SER A 15 6.16 -2.06 9.32
N ILE A 16 5.29 -1.07 9.15
CA ILE A 16 5.62 0.33 9.38
C ILE A 16 4.98 0.81 10.68
N GLN A 17 5.83 1.18 11.63
CA GLN A 17 5.40 1.80 12.88
C GLN A 17 5.89 3.23 13.00
N ASN A 18 6.93 3.59 12.23
CA ASN A 18 7.49 4.94 12.19
C ASN A 18 8.21 5.17 10.85
N LEU A 19 8.68 6.40 10.64
CA LEU A 19 9.35 6.77 9.38
C LEU A 19 10.64 6.01 9.13
N ASP A 20 11.35 5.60 10.19
CA ASP A 20 12.60 4.86 10.01
C ASP A 20 12.36 3.50 9.34
N ASP A 21 11.20 2.91 9.59
CA ASP A 21 10.83 1.65 8.94
C ASP A 21 10.68 1.83 7.43
N VAL A 22 10.17 2.98 6.98
CA VAL A 22 10.06 3.27 5.55
C VAL A 22 11.46 3.38 4.93
N LYS A 23 12.40 3.99 5.64
CA LYS A 23 13.77 4.20 5.13
C LYS A 23 14.54 2.90 4.92
N LYS A 24 14.11 1.80 5.52
CA LYS A 24 14.75 0.49 5.34
C LYS A 24 14.63 -0.05 3.93
N HIS A 25 13.81 0.56 3.09
CA HIS A 25 13.61 0.09 1.70
C HIS A 25 14.92 0.01 0.90
N THR A 26 15.87 0.90 1.17
CA THR A 26 17.12 0.95 0.42
C THR A 26 17.94 -0.33 0.50
N LEU A 27 17.79 -1.09 1.59
CA LEU A 27 18.51 -2.33 1.78
C LEU A 27 18.11 -3.42 0.79
N TYR A 28 16.91 -3.30 0.20
CA TYR A 28 16.33 -4.34 -0.65
C TYR A 28 16.07 -3.86 -2.07
N ASN A 29 16.58 -2.69 -2.44
CA ASN A 29 16.22 -2.06 -3.71
C ASN A 29 16.60 -2.92 -4.93
N ASP A 30 17.71 -3.62 -4.88
CA ASP A 30 18.19 -4.42 -6.00
C ASP A 30 17.36 -5.67 -6.28
N VAL A 31 16.60 -6.14 -5.29
CA VAL A 31 15.83 -7.38 -5.39
C VAL A 31 14.33 -7.17 -5.36
N THR A 32 13.87 -5.93 -5.35
CA THR A 32 12.46 -5.58 -5.15
C THR A 32 11.85 -4.99 -6.40
N ASP A 33 10.67 -5.46 -6.77
CA ASP A 33 9.84 -4.84 -7.83
C ASP A 33 8.76 -3.95 -7.23
N ILE A 34 8.15 -4.39 -6.12
CA ILE A 34 7.07 -3.69 -5.44
C ILE A 34 7.40 -3.62 -3.96
N TYR A 35 7.32 -2.42 -3.39
CA TYR A 35 7.41 -2.25 -1.94
C TYR A 35 6.02 -2.27 -1.33
N LEU A 36 5.78 -3.17 -0.38
CA LEU A 36 4.55 -3.20 0.39
C LEU A 36 4.83 -2.60 1.76
N PHE A 37 4.20 -1.48 2.07
CA PHE A 37 4.28 -0.85 3.37
C PHE A 37 3.00 -1.14 4.15
N ASP A 38 3.12 -1.97 5.20
CA ASP A 38 2.02 -2.30 6.09
C ASP A 38 2.03 -1.32 7.26
N SER A 39 1.07 -0.43 7.26
CA SER A 39 0.97 0.64 8.24
C SER A 39 0.05 0.29 9.41
N LYS A 40 -0.19 -0.97 9.67
CA LYS A 40 -0.98 -1.41 10.83
C LYS A 40 -0.33 -0.85 12.10
N GLY A 41 -1.06 -0.06 12.86
CA GLY A 41 -0.54 0.61 14.05
C GLY A 41 0.04 2.00 13.79
N TYR A 42 0.22 2.38 12.51
CA TYR A 42 0.59 3.74 12.15
C TYR A 42 -0.69 4.57 12.08
N GLU A 43 -0.68 5.77 12.64
CA GLU A 43 -1.87 6.62 12.56
C GLU A 43 -2.11 7.06 11.11
N LYS A 44 -3.31 6.81 10.61
CA LYS A 44 -3.67 7.15 9.23
C LYS A 44 -3.67 8.64 8.96
N SER A 45 -3.86 9.45 10.00
CA SER A 45 -3.77 10.90 9.90
C SER A 45 -2.34 11.38 9.70
N MET A 46 -1.36 10.56 10.00
CA MET A 46 0.04 10.89 9.78
C MET A 46 0.37 10.70 8.30
N SER A 47 0.89 11.74 7.70
CA SER A 47 1.38 11.62 6.34
C SER A 47 2.78 11.01 6.38
N PHE A 48 3.03 10.08 5.47
CA PHE A 48 4.39 9.64 5.22
C PHE A 48 5.22 10.82 4.74
N ASN A 49 6.53 10.72 4.85
CA ASN A 49 7.41 11.70 4.24
C ASN A 49 7.21 11.64 2.73
N HIS A 50 6.50 12.62 2.18
CA HIS A 50 6.14 12.64 0.76
C HIS A 50 7.35 12.63 -0.16
N SER A 51 8.45 13.29 0.24
CA SER A 51 9.68 13.28 -0.56
C SER A 51 10.25 11.88 -0.69
N LEU A 52 10.30 11.15 0.42
CA LEU A 52 10.81 9.77 0.42
C LEU A 52 9.94 8.87 -0.45
N ILE A 53 8.63 8.98 -0.30
CA ILE A 53 7.68 8.18 -1.08
C ILE A 53 7.80 8.50 -2.57
N LYS A 54 7.91 9.77 -2.93
CA LYS A 54 8.09 10.16 -4.33
C LYS A 54 9.35 9.57 -4.93
N ASP A 55 10.45 9.57 -4.19
CA ASP A 55 11.69 8.99 -4.66
C ASP A 55 11.56 7.50 -4.91
N ILE A 56 10.87 6.79 -4.03
CA ILE A 56 10.60 5.36 -4.21
C ILE A 56 9.73 5.13 -5.44
N LYS A 57 8.66 5.92 -5.62
CA LYS A 57 7.71 5.75 -6.73
C LYS A 57 8.33 5.99 -8.09
N LEU A 58 9.37 6.80 -8.18
CA LEU A 58 10.07 7.01 -9.46
C LEU A 58 10.72 5.73 -9.98
N ASN A 59 11.06 4.81 -9.09
CA ASN A 59 11.81 3.61 -9.44
C ASN A 59 11.03 2.32 -9.22
N LYS A 60 10.07 2.32 -8.29
CA LYS A 60 9.36 1.11 -7.87
C LYS A 60 7.89 1.41 -7.64
N GLU A 61 7.05 0.39 -7.81
CA GLU A 61 5.65 0.49 -7.42
C GLU A 61 5.51 0.37 -5.91
N ILE A 62 4.53 1.04 -5.36
CA ILE A 62 4.25 1.03 -3.92
C ILE A 62 2.86 0.44 -3.68
N MET A 63 2.79 -0.56 -2.82
CA MET A 63 1.55 -1.14 -2.31
C MET A 63 1.40 -0.71 -0.85
N LEU A 64 0.25 -0.13 -0.52
CA LEU A 64 -0.05 0.28 0.84
C LEU A 64 -1.05 -0.70 1.45
N ALA A 65 -0.74 -1.17 2.64
CA ALA A 65 -1.56 -2.11 3.37
C ALA A 65 -1.66 -1.69 4.84
N GLY A 66 -2.46 -2.42 5.60
CA GLY A 66 -2.56 -2.24 7.04
C GLY A 66 -3.72 -1.36 7.46
N ASN A 67 -4.75 -1.98 8.01
CA ASN A 67 -5.90 -1.31 8.63
C ASN A 67 -6.61 -0.29 7.73
N ILE A 68 -6.62 -0.54 6.43
CA ILE A 68 -7.36 0.30 5.47
C ILE A 68 -8.85 -0.05 5.56
N GLN A 69 -9.69 0.98 5.62
CA GLN A 69 -11.14 0.83 5.78
C GLN A 69 -11.87 1.46 4.59
N ILE A 70 -13.08 1.00 4.33
CA ILE A 70 -13.90 1.50 3.21
C ILE A 70 -14.32 2.97 3.38
N ASP A 71 -14.39 3.44 4.61
CA ASP A 71 -14.76 4.84 4.91
C ASP A 71 -13.55 5.77 5.03
N ASP A 72 -12.35 5.26 4.82
CA ASP A 72 -11.17 6.11 4.72
C ASP A 72 -11.28 7.03 3.51
N LYS A 73 -10.64 8.18 3.58
CA LYS A 73 -10.50 9.06 2.41
C LYS A 73 -9.43 8.47 1.50
N LEU A 74 -9.82 7.55 0.64
CA LEU A 74 -8.91 6.79 -0.21
C LEU A 74 -8.14 7.67 -1.19
N GLU A 75 -8.71 8.82 -1.56
CA GLU A 75 -8.03 9.80 -2.42
C GLU A 75 -6.72 10.30 -1.79
N ASN A 76 -6.59 10.26 -0.46
CA ASN A 76 -5.36 10.66 0.21
C ASN A 76 -4.21 9.68 -0.07
N TYR A 77 -4.51 8.48 -0.51
CA TYR A 77 -3.49 7.46 -0.81
C TYR A 77 -3.06 7.50 -2.28
N LYS A 78 -3.74 8.24 -3.12
CA LYS A 78 -3.51 8.25 -4.56
C LYS A 78 -2.08 8.63 -4.93
N GLU A 79 -1.51 9.61 -4.25
CA GLU A 79 -0.15 10.06 -4.50
C GLU A 79 0.91 9.21 -3.80
N ILE A 80 0.49 8.42 -2.81
CA ILE A 80 1.40 7.63 -1.99
C ILE A 80 1.56 6.22 -2.55
N ALA A 81 0.49 5.64 -3.08
CA ALA A 81 0.47 4.24 -3.45
C ALA A 81 -0.07 4.01 -4.86
N ASP A 82 0.48 3.04 -5.52
CA ASP A 82 -0.01 2.55 -6.82
C ASP A 82 -1.01 1.42 -6.63
N ILE A 83 -0.91 0.70 -5.53
CA ILE A 83 -1.74 -0.46 -5.21
C ILE A 83 -2.20 -0.34 -3.77
N ILE A 84 -3.47 -0.63 -3.53
CA ILE A 84 -4.04 -0.69 -2.18
C ILE A 84 -4.38 -2.14 -1.85
N ASP A 85 -3.87 -2.61 -0.72
CA ASP A 85 -4.17 -3.94 -0.20
C ASP A 85 -5.12 -3.79 0.99
N ILE A 86 -6.37 -4.21 0.81
CA ILE A 86 -7.39 -4.14 1.85
C ILE A 86 -7.86 -5.55 2.19
N SER A 87 -7.97 -5.85 3.46
CA SER A 87 -8.38 -7.17 3.94
C SER A 87 -9.49 -7.05 4.98
N GLY A 88 -9.16 -6.73 6.23
CA GLY A 88 -10.15 -6.59 7.29
C GLY A 88 -11.18 -5.50 7.02
N GLY A 89 -10.81 -4.47 6.27
CA GLY A 89 -11.70 -3.36 5.94
C GLY A 89 -12.90 -3.74 5.08
N VAL A 90 -12.88 -4.91 4.44
CA VAL A 90 -14.01 -5.42 3.66
C VAL A 90 -14.68 -6.61 4.34
N GLU A 91 -14.47 -6.75 5.66
CA GLU A 91 -15.09 -7.82 6.45
C GLU A 91 -16.14 -7.29 7.38
N THR A 92 -17.12 -8.15 7.68
CA THR A 92 -18.10 -7.93 8.74
C THR A 92 -18.10 -9.18 9.59
N SER A 93 -17.88 -9.02 10.89
CA SER A 93 -17.81 -10.14 11.85
C SER A 93 -16.80 -11.22 11.42
N GLY A 94 -15.68 -10.81 10.87
CA GLY A 94 -14.60 -11.71 10.46
C GLY A 94 -14.79 -12.40 9.12
N LEU A 95 -15.89 -12.14 8.43
CA LEU A 95 -16.18 -12.71 7.12
C LEU A 95 -16.18 -11.64 6.05
N LYS A 96 -15.70 -11.98 4.84
CA LYS A 96 -15.72 -11.04 3.72
C LYS A 96 -17.15 -10.60 3.42
N ASP A 97 -17.33 -9.30 3.25
CA ASP A 97 -18.63 -8.67 3.01
C ASP A 97 -18.68 -8.15 1.58
N ILE A 98 -19.52 -8.75 0.76
CA ILE A 98 -19.65 -8.39 -0.66
C ILE A 98 -20.04 -6.93 -0.84
N SER A 99 -20.94 -6.41 0.01
CA SER A 99 -21.35 -5.01 -0.06
C SER A 99 -20.17 -4.06 0.16
N LYS A 100 -19.31 -4.38 1.12
CA LYS A 100 -18.11 -3.58 1.40
C LYS A 100 -17.11 -3.66 0.25
N ILE A 101 -16.95 -4.83 -0.35
CA ILE A 101 -16.07 -5.01 -1.50
C ILE A 101 -16.56 -4.14 -2.67
N GLU A 102 -17.86 -4.16 -2.94
CA GLU A 102 -18.45 -3.34 -4.01
C GLU A 102 -18.27 -1.84 -3.76
N ILE A 103 -18.48 -1.40 -2.52
CA ILE A 103 -18.28 0.01 -2.15
C ILE A 103 -16.83 0.41 -2.38
N PHE A 104 -15.88 -0.42 -1.95
CA PHE A 104 -14.46 -0.14 -2.10
C PHE A 104 -14.08 -0.02 -3.57
N LEU A 105 -14.49 -0.98 -4.39
CA LEU A 105 -14.17 -0.99 -5.82
C LEU A 105 -14.77 0.23 -6.53
N ARG A 106 -15.98 0.63 -6.14
CA ARG A 106 -16.61 1.83 -6.69
C ARG A 106 -15.83 3.10 -6.36
N LYS A 107 -15.37 3.21 -5.11
CA LYS A 107 -14.54 4.35 -4.69
C LYS A 107 -13.22 4.42 -5.46
N ILE A 108 -12.56 3.28 -5.65
CA ILE A 108 -11.30 3.23 -6.40
C ILE A 108 -11.53 3.65 -7.85
N LYS A 109 -12.58 3.15 -8.47
CA LYS A 109 -12.92 3.52 -9.85
C LYS A 109 -13.18 5.01 -9.99
N GLN A 110 -13.90 5.60 -9.04
CA GLN A 110 -14.18 7.03 -9.04
C GLN A 110 -12.90 7.85 -8.92
N ILE A 111 -12.01 7.47 -8.02
CA ILE A 111 -10.72 8.16 -7.83
C ILE A 111 -9.89 8.10 -9.11
N ASN A 112 -9.84 6.96 -9.78
CA ASN A 112 -9.09 6.80 -11.01
C ASN A 112 -9.66 7.64 -12.16
N ASN A 113 -10.95 7.92 -12.14
CA ASN A 113 -11.61 8.71 -13.19
C ASN A 113 -11.53 10.23 -12.96
N GLU A 114 -11.05 10.66 -11.80
CA GLU A 114 -10.96 12.08 -11.44
C GLU A 114 -9.66 12.73 -11.90
N THR A 115 -8.84 12.06 -12.65
CA THR A 115 -7.57 12.63 -13.14
C THR A 115 -7.75 13.51 -14.35
#